data_9557d065bc66d3e5872e000847815cc1
#
_entry.id   9557d065bc66d3e5872e000847815cc1
#
_cell.length_a   1.000
_cell.length_b   1.000
_cell.length_c   1.000
_cell.angle_alpha   90.00
_cell.angle_beta   90.00
_cell.angle_gamma   90.00
#
_symmetry.space_group_name_H-M   'P 1'
#
loop_
_entity.id
_entity.type
_entity.pdbx_description
1 polymer ?
#
loop_
_entity_poly.entity_id
_entity_poly.type
_entity_poly.pdbx_seq_one_letter_code
_entity_poly.pdbx_strand_id
1 'polypeptide(L)'
;MGRLSFSDTRHLVSRTALGQQWGGVKALEGKTRAEAISILLTSAAPKTPPVPRLTPYANLQRMSMQNGARRKQARKMMLREGQNLKRWWMLHLLQNDTPVNEHMTLFWHNHFTSSLEKVEQPNLLYLQNKLLRENAMGNFRTLLHKIARDPAMLIYLDGSENVKGHPNENFARELLELFTLGRRHFTENDVKAASMAFTGWGVNANGQYLYDAKKHDNRPITFMGRTGRFSGDQVIDIILEKPRTAEYIAEKFWKEFVSNSRPDPRYIKQWGHAFRKSNYNIKTLYSSVLNSEAFWSPKYKGTLIKSPIDLLVGTLRTLPFPKLPD
;
A
#
# COMPACT_ATOMS: atom_id res chain seq x y z
N MET A 1 23.54 -12.54 21.20
CA MET A 1 23.53 -11.51 20.13
C MET A 1 24.09 -10.22 20.70
N GLY A 2 25.02 -9.56 19.97
CA GLY A 2 25.67 -8.33 20.42
C GLY A 2 24.69 -7.16 20.52
N ARG A 3 25.08 -6.14 21.26
CA ARG A 3 24.37 -4.85 21.35
C ARG A 3 24.61 -4.08 20.06
N LEU A 4 23.62 -3.31 19.60
CA LEU A 4 23.70 -2.49 18.40
C LEU A 4 24.74 -1.39 18.57
N SER A 5 25.68 -1.30 17.64
CA SER A 5 26.56 -0.16 17.49
C SER A 5 25.79 1.02 16.92
N PHE A 6 26.37 2.21 16.96
CA PHE A 6 25.82 3.39 16.29
C PHE A 6 25.57 3.14 14.78
N SER A 7 26.52 2.47 14.10
CA SER A 7 26.39 2.12 12.68
C SER A 7 25.21 1.18 12.42
N ASP A 8 25.00 0.18 13.29
CA ASP A 8 23.87 -0.76 13.18
C ASP A 8 22.54 -0.05 13.43
N THR A 9 22.49 0.82 14.45
CA THR A 9 21.28 1.59 14.77
C THR A 9 20.93 2.54 13.63
N ARG A 10 21.93 3.23 13.07
CA ARG A 10 21.72 4.09 11.89
C ARG A 10 21.22 3.28 10.69
N HIS A 11 21.77 2.08 10.46
CA HIS A 11 21.29 1.20 9.41
C HIS A 11 19.83 0.83 9.62
N LEU A 12 19.45 0.35 10.81
CA LEU A 12 18.08 0.00 11.15
C LEU A 12 17.11 1.17 10.91
N VAL A 13 17.41 2.33 11.48
CA VAL A 13 16.54 3.52 11.39
C VAL A 13 16.44 4.03 9.95
N SER A 14 17.54 4.04 9.18
CA SER A 14 17.53 4.48 7.78
C SER A 14 16.72 3.58 6.86
N ARG A 15 16.44 2.35 7.28
CA ARG A 15 15.65 1.37 6.51
C ARG A 15 14.19 1.33 6.93
N THR A 16 13.89 1.70 8.17
CA THR A 16 12.54 1.53 8.75
C THR A 16 11.78 2.84 8.88
N ALA A 17 12.48 3.97 8.80
CA ALA A 17 11.90 5.30 8.93
C ALA A 17 12.35 6.21 7.79
N LEU A 18 11.55 7.23 7.49
CA LEU A 18 11.88 8.26 6.51
C LEU A 18 12.82 9.32 7.11
N GLY A 19 14.00 8.90 7.56
CA GLY A 19 14.91 9.75 8.33
C GLY A 19 14.50 9.90 9.79
N GLN A 20 15.48 10.18 10.66
CA GLN A 20 15.24 10.41 12.08
C GLN A 20 16.34 11.32 12.64
N GLN A 21 15.98 12.18 13.58
CA GLN A 21 16.92 13.03 14.29
C GLN A 21 17.91 12.18 15.11
N TRP A 22 19.08 12.76 15.41
CA TRP A 22 20.14 12.12 16.16
C TRP A 22 19.67 11.46 17.47
N GLY A 23 18.81 12.13 18.24
CA GLY A 23 18.26 11.60 19.49
C GLY A 23 17.54 10.26 19.31
N GLY A 24 16.75 10.09 18.25
CA GLY A 24 16.05 8.84 17.97
C GLY A 24 16.97 7.69 17.58
N VAL A 25 18.11 7.96 16.91
CA VAL A 25 19.15 6.97 16.65
C VAL A 25 19.84 6.58 17.95
N LYS A 26 20.24 7.56 18.77
CA LYS A 26 20.88 7.33 20.08
C LYS A 26 20.02 6.53 21.05
N ALA A 27 18.71 6.72 21.04
CA ALA A 27 17.77 5.99 21.90
C ALA A 27 17.77 4.46 21.68
N LEU A 28 18.21 4.00 20.51
CA LEU A 28 18.28 2.58 20.16
C LEU A 28 19.70 2.01 20.26
N GLU A 29 20.73 2.85 20.36
CA GLU A 29 22.13 2.42 20.51
C GLU A 29 22.32 1.62 21.82
N GLY A 30 23.12 0.57 21.76
CA GLY A 30 23.38 -0.29 22.92
C GLY A 30 22.24 -1.27 23.27
N LYS A 31 21.09 -1.21 22.61
CA LYS A 31 20.03 -2.22 22.73
C LYS A 31 20.38 -3.48 21.93
N THR A 32 19.76 -4.60 22.27
CA THR A 32 19.79 -5.79 21.40
C THR A 32 18.95 -5.55 20.14
N ARG A 33 19.21 -6.32 19.07
CA ARG A 33 18.41 -6.26 17.83
C ARG A 33 16.91 -6.45 18.13
N ALA A 34 16.57 -7.45 18.96
CA ALA A 34 15.20 -7.76 19.30
C ALA A 34 14.49 -6.61 20.03
N GLU A 35 15.17 -5.99 21.02
CA GLU A 35 14.64 -4.82 21.74
C GLU A 35 14.41 -3.63 20.80
N ALA A 36 15.39 -3.29 19.98
CA ALA A 36 15.29 -2.16 19.06
C ALA A 36 14.17 -2.36 18.02
N ILE A 37 14.06 -3.58 17.46
CA ILE A 37 12.99 -3.94 16.52
C ILE A 37 11.62 -3.89 17.23
N SER A 38 11.51 -4.43 18.45
CA SER A 38 10.28 -4.38 19.23
C SER A 38 9.81 -2.95 19.48
N ILE A 39 10.71 -2.04 19.87
CA ILE A 39 10.42 -0.62 20.06
C ILE A 39 9.86 0.01 18.78
N LEU A 40 10.51 -0.25 17.63
CA LEU A 40 10.07 0.30 16.34
C LEU A 40 8.70 -0.22 15.90
N LEU A 41 8.40 -1.51 16.15
CA LEU A 41 7.16 -2.16 15.74
C LEU A 41 5.99 -1.94 16.73
N THR A 42 6.30 -1.52 17.96
CA THR A 42 5.31 -1.26 19.02
C THR A 42 4.92 0.22 19.09
N SER A 43 5.56 1.07 18.27
CA SER A 43 5.25 2.50 18.23
C SER A 43 3.74 2.76 18.13
N ALA A 44 3.29 3.85 18.77
CA ALA A 44 1.89 4.22 18.96
C ALA A 44 1.05 4.10 17.68
N ALA A 45 -0.27 3.90 17.85
CA ALA A 45 -1.22 3.94 16.75
C ALA A 45 -0.99 5.20 15.89
N PRO A 46 -1.02 5.09 14.55
CA PRO A 46 -0.74 6.21 13.67
C PRO A 46 -1.74 7.34 13.95
N LYS A 47 -1.22 8.50 14.29
CA LYS A 47 -2.04 9.70 14.37
C LYS A 47 -2.48 10.07 12.95
N THR A 48 -3.78 10.05 12.70
CA THR A 48 -4.31 10.58 11.44
C THR A 48 -4.09 12.10 11.44
N PRO A 49 -3.37 12.66 10.45
CA PRO A 49 -3.20 14.10 10.38
C PRO A 49 -4.54 14.80 10.16
N PRO A 50 -4.67 16.10 10.52
CA PRO A 50 -5.88 16.87 10.27
C PRO A 50 -6.33 16.73 8.82
N VAL A 51 -7.63 16.52 8.62
CA VAL A 51 -8.20 16.32 7.27
C VAL A 51 -7.98 17.57 6.44
N PRO A 52 -7.37 17.48 5.24
CA PRO A 52 -7.29 18.64 4.35
C PRO A 52 -8.69 19.08 3.91
N ARG A 53 -8.86 20.34 3.59
CA ARG A 53 -10.13 20.86 3.03
C ARG A 53 -10.32 20.30 1.62
N LEU A 54 -11.21 19.34 1.48
CA LEU A 54 -11.53 18.66 0.21
C LEU A 54 -13.02 18.74 -0.05
N THR A 55 -13.38 18.99 -1.30
CA THR A 55 -14.77 18.98 -1.74
C THR A 55 -15.30 17.54 -1.77
N PRO A 56 -16.49 17.25 -1.21
CA PRO A 56 -17.06 15.91 -1.27
C PRO A 56 -17.22 15.41 -2.71
N TYR A 57 -17.00 14.12 -2.92
CA TYR A 57 -17.11 13.45 -4.22
C TYR A 57 -18.38 13.81 -4.98
N ALA A 58 -19.55 13.66 -4.33
CA ALA A 58 -20.85 13.92 -4.95
C ALA A 58 -20.98 15.36 -5.50
N ASN A 59 -20.36 16.33 -4.82
CA ASN A 59 -20.42 17.74 -5.26
C ASN A 59 -19.53 17.96 -6.48
N LEU A 60 -18.29 17.47 -6.47
CA LEU A 60 -17.40 17.56 -7.63
C LEU A 60 -17.98 16.81 -8.83
N GLN A 61 -18.51 15.62 -8.62
CA GLN A 61 -19.14 14.81 -9.67
C GLN A 61 -20.31 15.54 -10.32
N ARG A 62 -21.21 16.12 -9.50
CA ARG A 62 -22.35 16.91 -9.99
C ARG A 62 -21.90 18.13 -10.80
N MET A 63 -20.87 18.83 -10.35
CA MET A 63 -20.32 19.98 -11.07
C MET A 63 -19.64 19.56 -12.37
N SER A 64 -18.93 18.44 -12.40
CA SER A 64 -18.21 17.93 -13.61
C SER A 64 -19.17 17.46 -14.70
N MET A 65 -20.36 16.99 -14.34
CA MET A 65 -21.40 16.57 -15.27
C MET A 65 -22.13 17.76 -15.94
N GLN A 66 -21.95 18.97 -15.41
CA GLN A 66 -22.54 20.18 -16.01
C GLN A 66 -21.67 20.75 -17.13
N ASN A 67 -22.29 21.51 -18.02
CA ASN A 67 -21.59 22.15 -19.13
C ASN A 67 -21.00 23.52 -18.75
N GLY A 68 -20.04 24.00 -19.54
CA GLY A 68 -19.53 25.36 -19.48
C GLY A 68 -18.73 25.70 -18.22
N ALA A 69 -19.07 26.81 -17.58
CA ALA A 69 -18.31 27.41 -16.48
C ALA A 69 -18.20 26.47 -15.24
N ARG A 70 -19.23 25.74 -14.89
CA ARG A 70 -19.23 24.85 -13.73
C ARG A 70 -18.31 23.65 -13.88
N ARG A 71 -18.27 23.03 -15.06
CA ARG A 71 -17.30 21.96 -15.38
C ARG A 71 -15.86 22.47 -15.30
N LYS A 72 -15.60 23.67 -15.87
CA LYS A 72 -14.28 24.31 -15.77
C LYS A 72 -13.90 24.62 -14.32
N GLN A 73 -14.86 25.07 -13.51
CA GLN A 73 -14.65 25.32 -12.09
C GLN A 73 -14.34 24.03 -11.33
N ALA A 74 -15.08 22.93 -11.55
CA ALA A 74 -14.82 21.63 -10.94
C ALA A 74 -13.40 21.16 -11.22
N ARG A 75 -12.94 21.22 -12.50
CA ARG A 75 -11.58 20.85 -12.89
C ARG A 75 -10.53 21.69 -12.19
N LYS A 76 -10.73 23.02 -12.08
CA LYS A 76 -9.81 23.91 -11.35
C LYS A 76 -9.74 23.56 -9.85
N MET A 77 -10.89 23.22 -9.24
CA MET A 77 -10.95 22.79 -7.85
C MET A 77 -10.20 21.46 -7.65
N MET A 78 -10.44 20.44 -8.49
CA MET A 78 -9.76 19.16 -8.43
C MET A 78 -8.24 19.30 -8.50
N LEU A 79 -7.74 20.11 -9.43
CA LEU A 79 -6.30 20.36 -9.55
C LEU A 79 -5.71 21.03 -8.31
N ARG A 80 -6.37 22.08 -7.78
CA ARG A 80 -5.93 22.79 -6.59
C ARG A 80 -5.96 21.89 -5.35
N GLU A 81 -7.07 21.19 -5.15
CA GLU A 81 -7.22 20.28 -4.00
C GLU A 81 -6.27 19.09 -4.09
N GLY A 82 -5.99 18.59 -5.31
CA GLY A 82 -4.98 17.56 -5.54
C GLY A 82 -3.56 18.00 -5.16
N GLN A 83 -3.19 19.24 -5.50
CA GLN A 83 -1.92 19.82 -5.07
C GLN A 83 -1.85 20.01 -3.56
N ASN A 84 -2.95 20.49 -2.96
CA ASN A 84 -3.04 20.62 -1.50
C ASN A 84 -2.95 19.28 -0.79
N LEU A 85 -3.53 18.21 -1.35
CA LEU A 85 -3.43 16.86 -0.82
C LEU A 85 -1.98 16.34 -0.88
N LYS A 86 -1.27 16.56 -1.98
CA LYS A 86 0.16 16.22 -2.10
C LYS A 86 1.00 16.96 -1.05
N ARG A 87 0.78 18.28 -0.90
CA ARG A 87 1.45 19.11 0.13
C ARG A 87 1.13 18.63 1.54
N TRP A 88 -0.14 18.37 1.85
CA TRP A 88 -0.59 17.86 3.13
C TRP A 88 0.13 16.54 3.52
N TRP A 89 0.22 15.59 2.60
CA TRP A 89 0.90 14.34 2.90
C TRP A 89 2.41 14.53 3.04
N MET A 90 3.03 15.35 2.22
CA MET A 90 4.45 15.68 2.36
C MET A 90 4.77 16.30 3.72
N LEU A 91 3.98 17.28 4.17
CA LEU A 91 4.13 17.87 5.49
C LEU A 91 3.96 16.84 6.62
N HIS A 92 2.99 15.92 6.46
CA HIS A 92 2.80 14.84 7.42
C HIS A 92 4.01 13.89 7.47
N LEU A 93 4.57 13.50 6.32
CA LEU A 93 5.80 12.70 6.27
C LEU A 93 6.97 13.37 6.98
N LEU A 94 7.06 14.69 6.92
CA LEU A 94 8.12 15.47 7.58
C LEU A 94 7.93 15.62 9.09
N GLN A 95 6.70 15.73 9.58
CA GLN A 95 6.38 16.17 10.94
C GLN A 95 5.83 15.07 11.86
N ASN A 96 5.55 13.85 11.34
CA ASN A 96 4.91 12.81 12.14
C ASN A 96 5.82 12.20 13.21
N ASP A 97 5.20 11.72 14.30
CA ASP A 97 5.85 11.03 15.42
C ASP A 97 5.97 9.50 15.21
N THR A 98 5.40 8.98 14.12
CA THR A 98 5.34 7.54 13.82
C THR A 98 5.97 7.21 12.46
N PRO A 99 7.29 7.48 12.29
CA PRO A 99 7.94 7.39 10.97
C PRO A 99 7.92 5.98 10.36
N VAL A 100 7.92 4.93 11.18
CA VAL A 100 7.83 3.54 10.69
C VAL A 100 6.46 3.27 10.06
N ASN A 101 5.37 3.72 10.69
CA ASN A 101 4.04 3.55 10.14
C ASN A 101 3.83 4.36 8.86
N GLU A 102 4.36 5.58 8.79
CA GLU A 102 4.28 6.41 7.58
C GLU A 102 5.14 5.85 6.45
N HIS A 103 6.29 5.28 6.73
CA HIS A 103 7.08 4.57 5.71
C HIS A 103 6.31 3.35 5.16
N MET A 104 5.67 2.57 6.05
CA MET A 104 4.81 1.47 5.63
C MET A 104 3.56 1.95 4.87
N THR A 105 3.02 3.13 5.20
CA THR A 105 1.92 3.74 4.43
C THR A 105 2.38 4.08 3.02
N LEU A 106 3.56 4.67 2.88
CA LEU A 106 4.17 4.96 1.58
C LEU A 106 4.46 3.69 0.79
N PHE A 107 4.99 2.64 1.45
CA PHE A 107 5.21 1.33 0.85
C PHE A 107 3.92 0.75 0.25
N TRP A 108 2.81 0.75 1.02
CA TRP A 108 1.53 0.25 0.52
C TRP A 108 0.91 1.15 -0.55
N HIS A 109 1.12 2.46 -0.47
CA HIS A 109 0.70 3.38 -1.54
C HIS A 109 1.43 3.10 -2.86
N ASN A 110 2.73 2.80 -2.81
CA ASN A 110 3.50 2.41 -3.99
C ASN A 110 3.12 1.01 -4.50
N HIS A 111 2.68 0.12 -3.61
CA HIS A 111 2.23 -1.23 -3.96
C HIS A 111 0.82 -1.22 -4.57
N PHE A 112 -0.12 -0.50 -3.98
CA PHE A 112 -1.50 -0.33 -4.44
C PHE A 112 -1.66 1.03 -5.12
N THR A 113 -0.92 1.21 -6.21
CA THR A 113 -0.82 2.50 -6.90
C THR A 113 -2.16 2.96 -7.47
N SER A 114 -2.47 4.24 -7.24
CA SER A 114 -3.48 4.99 -7.98
C SER A 114 -2.97 6.41 -8.25
N SER A 115 -3.48 7.09 -9.28
CA SER A 115 -3.01 8.41 -9.63
C SER A 115 -4.12 9.46 -9.61
N LEU A 116 -3.75 10.69 -9.24
CA LEU A 116 -4.65 11.84 -9.27
C LEU A 116 -5.12 12.15 -10.69
N GLU A 117 -4.27 11.92 -11.69
CA GLU A 117 -4.54 12.19 -13.09
C GLU A 117 -5.69 11.32 -13.65
N LYS A 118 -5.81 10.08 -13.18
CA LYS A 118 -6.88 9.17 -13.63
C LYS A 118 -8.10 9.19 -12.70
N VAL A 119 -7.89 9.21 -11.39
CA VAL A 119 -8.99 9.23 -10.42
C VAL A 119 -9.73 10.56 -10.42
N GLU A 120 -9.03 11.68 -10.61
CA GLU A 120 -9.57 13.05 -10.64
C GLU A 120 -10.44 13.43 -9.43
N GLN A 121 -10.32 12.71 -8.31
CA GLN A 121 -11.11 12.88 -7.10
C GLN A 121 -10.20 12.92 -5.85
N PRO A 122 -9.69 14.11 -5.46
CA PRO A 122 -8.77 14.24 -4.33
C PRO A 122 -9.32 13.69 -3.01
N ASN A 123 -10.62 13.81 -2.80
CA ASN A 123 -11.31 13.26 -1.63
C ASN A 123 -11.18 11.73 -1.55
N LEU A 124 -11.36 11.00 -2.67
CA LEU A 124 -11.21 9.55 -2.70
C LEU A 124 -9.77 9.12 -2.48
N LEU A 125 -8.80 9.84 -3.04
CA LEU A 125 -7.37 9.58 -2.81
C LEU A 125 -6.95 9.83 -1.36
N TYR A 126 -7.55 10.83 -0.71
CA TYR A 126 -7.37 11.04 0.74
C TYR A 126 -7.91 9.84 1.54
N LEU A 127 -9.11 9.36 1.22
CA LEU A 127 -9.73 8.21 1.90
C LEU A 127 -8.89 6.94 1.68
N GLN A 128 -8.35 6.72 0.49
CA GLN A 128 -7.41 5.63 0.20
C GLN A 128 -6.14 5.76 1.03
N ASN A 129 -5.51 6.93 1.08
CA ASN A 129 -4.32 7.17 1.90
C ASN A 129 -4.59 6.89 3.40
N LYS A 130 -5.76 7.31 3.90
CA LYS A 130 -6.22 7.01 5.26
C LYS A 130 -6.38 5.51 5.48
N LEU A 131 -7.04 4.80 4.55
CA LEU A 131 -7.21 3.34 4.60
C LEU A 131 -5.86 2.62 4.67
N LEU A 132 -4.91 3.02 3.84
CA LEU A 132 -3.56 2.44 3.83
C LEU A 132 -2.85 2.68 5.16
N ARG A 133 -2.90 3.90 5.72
CA ARG A 133 -2.27 4.26 7.00
C ARG A 133 -2.83 3.46 8.17
N GLU A 134 -4.15 3.33 8.27
CA GLU A 134 -4.82 2.60 9.33
C GLU A 134 -4.52 1.09 9.30
N ASN A 135 -4.17 0.56 8.12
CA ASN A 135 -3.89 -0.86 7.94
C ASN A 135 -2.40 -1.17 7.66
N ALA A 136 -1.53 -0.14 7.65
CA ALA A 136 -0.13 -0.25 7.23
C ALA A 136 0.68 -1.33 7.96
N MET A 137 0.41 -1.52 9.25
CA MET A 137 1.07 -2.49 10.14
C MET A 137 0.11 -3.57 10.67
N GLY A 138 -1.07 -3.68 10.04
CA GLY A 138 -2.15 -4.59 10.46
C GLY A 138 -2.07 -5.97 9.82
N ASN A 139 -3.14 -6.36 9.16
CA ASN A 139 -3.30 -7.65 8.49
C ASN A 139 -3.46 -7.45 6.98
N PHE A 140 -2.63 -8.13 6.19
CA PHE A 140 -2.63 -7.98 4.73
C PHE A 140 -3.90 -8.53 4.07
N ARG A 141 -4.50 -9.62 4.59
CA ARG A 141 -5.80 -10.12 4.11
C ARG A 141 -6.86 -9.02 4.22
N THR A 142 -6.95 -8.41 5.40
CA THR A 142 -7.88 -7.30 5.64
C THR A 142 -7.59 -6.09 4.74
N LEU A 143 -6.32 -5.74 4.57
CA LEU A 143 -5.89 -4.64 3.71
C LEU A 143 -6.27 -4.91 2.25
N LEU A 144 -6.02 -6.14 1.74
CA LEU A 144 -6.31 -6.53 0.36
C LEU A 144 -7.82 -6.47 0.07
N HIS A 145 -8.66 -7.01 0.95
CA HIS A 145 -10.12 -6.90 0.81
C HIS A 145 -10.62 -5.45 0.83
N LYS A 146 -10.06 -4.61 1.70
CA LYS A 146 -10.43 -3.20 1.78
C LYS A 146 -10.02 -2.42 0.54
N ILE A 147 -8.78 -2.62 0.06
CA ILE A 147 -8.28 -1.89 -1.12
C ILE A 147 -8.96 -2.35 -2.41
N ALA A 148 -9.36 -3.62 -2.50
CA ALA A 148 -10.12 -4.13 -3.63
C ALA A 148 -11.50 -3.46 -3.78
N ARG A 149 -12.06 -2.97 -2.67
CA ARG A 149 -13.33 -2.22 -2.63
C ARG A 149 -13.15 -0.71 -2.52
N ASP A 150 -11.92 -0.25 -2.52
CA ASP A 150 -11.63 1.18 -2.43
C ASP A 150 -12.11 1.93 -3.67
N PRO A 151 -12.93 2.99 -3.53
CA PRO A 151 -13.49 3.70 -4.68
C PRO A 151 -12.44 4.33 -5.59
N ALA A 152 -11.32 4.83 -5.05
CA ALA A 152 -10.24 5.38 -5.88
C ALA A 152 -9.57 4.26 -6.70
N MET A 153 -9.37 3.08 -6.12
CA MET A 153 -8.83 1.91 -6.81
C MET A 153 -9.77 1.41 -7.91
N LEU A 154 -11.08 1.31 -7.62
CA LEU A 154 -12.08 0.89 -8.61
C LEU A 154 -12.16 1.85 -9.80
N ILE A 155 -12.06 3.17 -9.57
CA ILE A 155 -11.98 4.15 -10.66
C ILE A 155 -10.65 4.02 -11.40
N TYR A 156 -9.55 3.90 -10.69
CA TYR A 156 -8.21 3.82 -11.29
C TYR A 156 -8.02 2.63 -12.22
N LEU A 157 -8.61 1.47 -11.88
CA LEU A 157 -8.51 0.23 -12.65
C LEU A 157 -9.76 -0.12 -13.46
N ASP A 158 -10.64 0.88 -13.69
CA ASP A 158 -11.87 0.73 -14.50
C ASP A 158 -12.82 -0.36 -13.97
N GLY A 159 -12.73 -0.69 -12.67
CA GLY A 159 -13.51 -1.74 -12.03
C GLY A 159 -15.03 -1.47 -12.07
N SER A 160 -15.43 -0.19 -12.09
CA SER A 160 -16.84 0.20 -12.23
C SER A 160 -17.43 -0.07 -13.61
N GLU A 161 -16.60 -0.31 -14.61
CA GLU A 161 -17.01 -0.65 -15.97
C GLU A 161 -17.13 -2.18 -16.19
N ASN A 162 -16.71 -2.96 -15.18
CA ASN A 162 -16.75 -4.41 -15.22
C ASN A 162 -18.15 -4.94 -14.93
N VAL A 163 -18.92 -5.26 -15.97
CA VAL A 163 -20.33 -5.67 -15.87
C VAL A 163 -20.61 -6.96 -16.65
N LYS A 164 -21.65 -7.67 -16.28
CA LYS A 164 -22.14 -8.85 -16.97
C LYS A 164 -22.31 -8.58 -18.46
N GLY A 165 -21.74 -9.43 -19.29
CA GLY A 165 -21.76 -9.31 -20.75
C GLY A 165 -20.63 -8.45 -21.32
N HIS A 166 -20.03 -7.58 -20.52
CA HIS A 166 -18.89 -6.74 -20.89
C HIS A 166 -17.82 -6.73 -19.77
N PRO A 167 -17.14 -7.88 -19.51
CA PRO A 167 -16.15 -7.96 -18.45
C PRO A 167 -14.93 -7.10 -18.79
N ASN A 168 -14.49 -6.30 -17.81
CA ASN A 168 -13.23 -5.56 -17.87
C ASN A 168 -12.17 -6.28 -17.02
N GLU A 169 -11.09 -6.70 -17.66
CA GLU A 169 -10.05 -7.50 -17.02
C GLU A 169 -9.03 -6.67 -16.23
N ASN A 170 -9.02 -5.36 -16.36
CA ASN A 170 -7.93 -4.51 -15.84
C ASN A 170 -7.73 -4.71 -14.34
N PHE A 171 -8.79 -4.56 -13.54
CA PHE A 171 -8.70 -4.76 -12.10
C PHE A 171 -8.25 -6.19 -11.73
N ALA A 172 -8.82 -7.21 -12.38
CA ALA A 172 -8.48 -8.60 -12.11
C ALA A 172 -7.01 -8.91 -12.45
N ARG A 173 -6.52 -8.39 -13.55
CA ARG A 173 -5.12 -8.54 -14.00
C ARG A 173 -4.17 -7.91 -13.01
N GLU A 174 -4.40 -6.66 -12.61
CA GLU A 174 -3.54 -5.96 -11.66
C GLU A 174 -3.56 -6.61 -10.27
N LEU A 175 -4.72 -7.12 -9.82
CA LEU A 175 -4.83 -7.88 -8.58
C LEU A 175 -3.90 -9.10 -8.57
N LEU A 176 -3.89 -9.85 -9.67
CA LEU A 176 -3.05 -11.06 -9.80
C LEU A 176 -1.57 -10.71 -10.04
N GLU A 177 -1.29 -9.76 -10.92
CA GLU A 177 0.06 -9.46 -11.37
C GLU A 177 0.84 -8.55 -10.42
N LEU A 178 0.25 -7.40 -10.04
CA LEU A 178 0.97 -6.38 -9.27
C LEU A 178 0.72 -6.48 -7.76
N PHE A 179 -0.46 -6.95 -7.34
CA PHE A 179 -0.83 -6.88 -5.93
C PHE A 179 -0.60 -8.18 -5.16
N THR A 180 -0.59 -9.37 -5.83
CA THR A 180 -0.62 -10.64 -5.09
C THR A 180 0.36 -11.71 -5.54
N LEU A 181 0.43 -12.07 -6.82
CA LEU A 181 1.16 -13.26 -7.28
C LEU A 181 2.44 -12.93 -8.05
N GLY A 182 2.44 -11.82 -8.78
CA GLY A 182 3.48 -11.50 -9.75
C GLY A 182 3.27 -12.24 -11.07
N ARG A 183 3.99 -11.79 -12.11
CA ARG A 183 3.93 -12.36 -13.46
C ARG A 183 4.21 -13.85 -13.48
N ARG A 184 3.59 -14.58 -14.43
CA ARG A 184 3.81 -16.01 -14.69
C ARG A 184 3.32 -16.96 -13.61
N HIS A 185 2.49 -16.51 -12.67
CA HIS A 185 1.90 -17.35 -11.63
C HIS A 185 0.38 -17.51 -11.73
N PHE A 186 -0.18 -17.11 -12.86
CA PHE A 186 -1.58 -17.26 -13.24
C PHE A 186 -1.68 -17.36 -14.77
N THR A 187 -2.82 -17.78 -15.27
CA THR A 187 -3.13 -17.89 -16.70
C THR A 187 -4.07 -16.77 -17.15
N GLU A 188 -4.18 -16.54 -18.46
CA GLU A 188 -5.18 -15.61 -19.01
C GLU A 188 -6.61 -16.06 -18.68
N ASN A 189 -6.86 -17.37 -18.57
CA ASN A 189 -8.15 -17.89 -18.14
C ASN A 189 -8.44 -17.54 -16.67
N ASP A 190 -7.43 -17.51 -15.80
CA ASP A 190 -7.60 -17.05 -14.41
C ASP A 190 -7.97 -15.56 -14.36
N VAL A 191 -7.37 -14.73 -15.22
CA VAL A 191 -7.74 -13.30 -15.31
C VAL A 191 -9.19 -13.14 -15.73
N LYS A 192 -9.62 -13.85 -16.79
CA LYS A 192 -11.02 -13.83 -17.27
C LYS A 192 -11.99 -14.33 -16.20
N ALA A 193 -11.65 -15.42 -15.53
CA ALA A 193 -12.46 -15.95 -14.44
C ALA A 193 -12.59 -14.97 -13.28
N ALA A 194 -11.47 -14.37 -12.85
CA ALA A 194 -11.49 -13.36 -11.80
C ALA A 194 -12.30 -12.12 -12.21
N SER A 195 -12.14 -11.62 -13.46
CA SER A 195 -12.92 -10.47 -13.92
C SER A 195 -14.43 -10.72 -13.85
N MET A 196 -14.89 -11.93 -14.20
CA MET A 196 -16.30 -12.31 -14.04
C MET A 196 -16.76 -12.24 -12.58
N ALA A 197 -15.95 -12.70 -11.63
CA ALA A 197 -16.29 -12.67 -10.20
C ALA A 197 -16.36 -11.24 -9.64
N PHE A 198 -15.65 -10.27 -10.22
CA PHE A 198 -15.68 -8.86 -9.85
C PHE A 198 -16.73 -8.03 -10.60
N THR A 199 -17.49 -8.61 -11.52
CA THR A 199 -18.58 -7.89 -12.19
C THR A 199 -19.60 -7.35 -11.19
N GLY A 200 -20.12 -6.15 -11.46
CA GLY A 200 -21.09 -5.48 -10.61
C GLY A 200 -20.48 -4.73 -9.42
N TRP A 201 -19.15 -4.78 -9.22
CA TRP A 201 -18.48 -3.90 -8.30
C TRP A 201 -18.36 -2.49 -8.89
N GLY A 202 -18.59 -1.46 -8.08
CA GLY A 202 -18.54 -0.10 -8.58
C GLY A 202 -18.57 0.95 -7.49
N VAL A 203 -18.78 2.19 -7.90
CA VAL A 203 -18.83 3.37 -7.03
C VAL A 203 -20.17 4.06 -7.20
N ASN A 204 -20.88 4.31 -6.08
CA ASN A 204 -22.16 5.01 -6.09
C ASN A 204 -21.98 6.54 -6.22
N ALA A 205 -23.11 7.26 -6.34
CA ALA A 205 -23.13 8.72 -6.47
C ALA A 205 -22.49 9.48 -5.29
N ASN A 206 -22.30 8.84 -4.15
CA ASN A 206 -21.65 9.41 -2.96
C ASN A 206 -20.15 9.08 -2.86
N GLY A 207 -19.58 8.38 -3.85
CA GLY A 207 -18.17 7.96 -3.83
C GLY A 207 -17.89 6.77 -2.92
N GLN A 208 -18.87 5.92 -2.66
CA GLN A 208 -18.75 4.72 -1.85
C GLN A 208 -18.80 3.47 -2.71
N TYR A 209 -18.17 2.41 -2.25
CA TYR A 209 -18.29 1.08 -2.87
C TYR A 209 -19.75 0.67 -2.99
N LEU A 210 -20.11 0.10 -4.14
CA LEU A 210 -21.41 -0.47 -4.43
C LEU A 210 -21.23 -1.85 -5.09
N TYR A 211 -22.00 -2.83 -4.65
CA TYR A 211 -22.21 -4.07 -5.39
C TYR A 211 -23.62 -4.07 -6.01
N ASP A 212 -23.68 -4.13 -7.34
CA ASP A 212 -24.92 -4.22 -8.10
C ASP A 212 -25.11 -5.65 -8.61
N ALA A 213 -25.96 -6.42 -7.94
CA ALA A 213 -26.25 -7.82 -8.28
C ALA A 213 -26.86 -8.00 -9.68
N LYS A 214 -27.51 -6.97 -10.25
CA LYS A 214 -28.06 -7.02 -11.62
C LYS A 214 -26.96 -6.99 -12.68
N LYS A 215 -25.82 -6.39 -12.34
CA LYS A 215 -24.65 -6.29 -13.20
C LYS A 215 -23.63 -7.43 -12.95
N HIS A 216 -23.88 -8.28 -11.96
CA HIS A 216 -23.00 -9.40 -11.64
C HIS A 216 -23.23 -10.61 -12.54
N ASP A 217 -22.15 -11.22 -13.02
CA ASP A 217 -22.15 -12.47 -13.79
C ASP A 217 -22.00 -13.68 -12.86
N ASN A 218 -23.09 -14.29 -12.50
CA ASN A 218 -23.14 -15.41 -11.56
C ASN A 218 -22.96 -16.79 -12.24
N ARG A 219 -22.36 -16.86 -13.43
CA ARG A 219 -22.04 -18.15 -14.08
C ARG A 219 -20.90 -18.86 -13.34
N PRO A 220 -20.87 -20.22 -13.33
CA PRO A 220 -19.72 -20.95 -12.81
C PRO A 220 -18.45 -20.57 -13.57
N ILE A 221 -17.36 -20.42 -12.85
CA ILE A 221 -16.02 -20.14 -13.38
C ILE A 221 -15.04 -21.18 -12.85
N THR A 222 -13.96 -21.42 -13.59
CA THR A 222 -12.80 -22.16 -13.10
C THR A 222 -11.68 -21.16 -12.83
N PHE A 223 -11.33 -20.99 -11.56
CA PHE A 223 -10.29 -20.07 -11.10
C PHE A 223 -9.24 -20.81 -10.30
N MET A 224 -7.98 -20.76 -10.75
CA MET A 224 -6.83 -21.41 -10.11
C MET A 224 -7.06 -22.89 -9.75
N GLY A 225 -7.71 -23.63 -10.64
CA GLY A 225 -8.01 -25.06 -10.49
C GLY A 225 -9.24 -25.38 -9.66
N ARG A 226 -10.04 -24.40 -9.24
CA ARG A 226 -11.31 -24.58 -8.55
C ARG A 226 -12.47 -24.15 -9.42
N THR A 227 -13.48 -25.00 -9.54
CA THR A 227 -14.71 -24.70 -10.31
C THR A 227 -15.85 -24.40 -9.34
N GLY A 228 -16.55 -23.29 -9.57
CA GLY A 228 -17.68 -22.88 -8.75
C GLY A 228 -18.21 -21.50 -9.13
N ARG A 229 -19.22 -21.03 -8.40
CA ARG A 229 -19.71 -19.64 -8.47
C ARG A 229 -19.03 -18.85 -7.38
N PHE A 230 -18.05 -18.04 -7.74
CA PHE A 230 -17.25 -17.29 -6.79
C PHE A 230 -17.59 -15.81 -6.87
N SER A 231 -17.77 -15.20 -5.70
CA SER A 231 -17.77 -13.74 -5.56
C SER A 231 -16.35 -13.19 -5.65
N GLY A 232 -16.20 -11.89 -5.84
CA GLY A 232 -14.89 -11.22 -5.80
C GLY A 232 -14.12 -11.47 -4.50
N ASP A 233 -14.81 -11.51 -3.36
CA ASP A 233 -14.17 -11.83 -2.07
C ASP A 233 -13.61 -13.25 -2.02
N GLN A 234 -14.36 -14.23 -2.52
CA GLN A 234 -13.90 -15.61 -2.59
C GLN A 234 -12.71 -15.78 -3.53
N VAL A 235 -12.67 -15.02 -4.64
CA VAL A 235 -11.49 -14.96 -5.51
C VAL A 235 -10.27 -14.43 -4.74
N ILE A 236 -10.41 -13.34 -3.96
CA ILE A 236 -9.34 -12.82 -3.11
C ILE A 236 -8.89 -13.87 -2.10
N ASP A 237 -9.81 -14.59 -1.46
CA ASP A 237 -9.47 -15.63 -0.49
C ASP A 237 -8.71 -16.80 -1.14
N ILE A 238 -9.12 -17.25 -2.34
CA ILE A 238 -8.39 -18.28 -3.10
C ILE A 238 -6.96 -17.84 -3.43
N ILE A 239 -6.76 -16.57 -3.79
CA ILE A 239 -5.43 -15.98 -4.04
C ILE A 239 -4.60 -16.02 -2.76
N LEU A 240 -5.18 -15.64 -1.61
CA LEU A 240 -4.50 -15.62 -0.32
C LEU A 240 -4.12 -17.03 0.19
N GLU A 241 -4.79 -18.09 -0.25
CA GLU A 241 -4.40 -19.46 0.06
C GLU A 241 -3.13 -19.92 -0.68
N LYS A 242 -2.79 -19.27 -1.80
CA LYS A 242 -1.59 -19.64 -2.56
C LYS A 242 -0.31 -19.23 -1.80
N PRO A 243 0.66 -20.14 -1.61
CA PRO A 243 1.95 -19.80 -0.97
C PRO A 243 2.65 -18.63 -1.67
N ARG A 244 2.51 -18.56 -2.98
CA ARG A 244 3.10 -17.53 -3.81
C ARG A 244 2.70 -16.10 -3.41
N THR A 245 1.46 -15.89 -2.96
CA THR A 245 1.01 -14.58 -2.49
C THR A 245 1.89 -14.05 -1.36
N ALA A 246 2.15 -14.88 -0.35
CA ALA A 246 3.00 -14.49 0.77
C ALA A 246 4.47 -14.30 0.34
N GLU A 247 4.96 -15.15 -0.54
CA GLU A 247 6.32 -15.04 -1.09
C GLU A 247 6.48 -13.76 -1.92
N TYR A 248 5.49 -13.39 -2.73
CA TYR A 248 5.50 -12.16 -3.52
C TYR A 248 5.57 -10.91 -2.65
N ILE A 249 4.79 -10.85 -1.57
CA ILE A 249 4.86 -9.74 -0.62
C ILE A 249 6.23 -9.75 0.10
N ALA A 250 6.78 -10.92 0.44
CA ALA A 250 8.13 -11.02 1.00
C ALA A 250 9.21 -10.51 0.02
N GLU A 251 9.07 -10.75 -1.30
CA GLU A 251 9.94 -10.17 -2.33
C GLU A 251 9.85 -8.64 -2.39
N LYS A 252 8.64 -8.06 -2.20
CA LYS A 252 8.47 -6.60 -2.10
C LYS A 252 9.18 -6.05 -0.86
N PHE A 253 9.05 -6.74 0.28
CA PHE A 253 9.78 -6.38 1.51
C PHE A 253 11.31 -6.49 1.35
N TRP A 254 11.80 -7.50 0.61
CA TRP A 254 13.23 -7.57 0.28
C TRP A 254 13.69 -6.31 -0.46
N LYS A 255 12.96 -5.91 -1.51
CA LYS A 255 13.30 -4.74 -2.33
C LYS A 255 13.22 -3.43 -1.57
N GLU A 256 12.29 -3.32 -0.63
CA GLU A 256 12.11 -2.11 0.17
C GLU A 256 13.14 -2.00 1.30
N PHE A 257 13.41 -3.09 2.02
CA PHE A 257 14.16 -3.02 3.28
C PHE A 257 15.57 -3.61 3.22
N VAL A 258 15.88 -4.48 2.27
CA VAL A 258 17.16 -5.19 2.23
C VAL A 258 18.03 -4.73 1.07
N SER A 259 17.60 -4.95 -0.18
CA SER A 259 18.43 -4.65 -1.36
C SER A 259 17.64 -4.62 -2.65
N ASN A 260 18.10 -3.81 -3.62
CA ASN A 260 17.61 -3.85 -5.01
C ASN A 260 18.08 -5.06 -5.80
N SER A 261 19.01 -5.87 -5.25
CA SER A 261 19.47 -7.10 -5.87
C SER A 261 18.36 -8.15 -5.91
N ARG A 262 18.57 -9.20 -6.73
CA ARG A 262 17.64 -10.34 -6.76
C ARG A 262 17.46 -10.92 -5.35
N PRO A 263 16.21 -11.11 -4.89
CA PRO A 263 15.93 -11.71 -3.59
C PRO A 263 16.55 -13.11 -3.46
N ASP A 264 17.11 -13.45 -2.29
CA ASP A 264 17.54 -14.81 -1.99
C ASP A 264 16.30 -15.68 -1.69
N PRO A 265 16.04 -16.74 -2.48
CA PRO A 265 14.85 -17.56 -2.36
C PRO A 265 14.67 -18.22 -0.99
N ARG A 266 15.78 -18.45 -0.22
CA ARG A 266 15.72 -19.03 1.12
C ARG A 266 15.00 -18.11 2.10
N TYR A 267 15.37 -16.82 2.10
CA TYR A 267 14.69 -15.81 2.94
C TYR A 267 13.25 -15.59 2.50
N ILE A 268 13.00 -15.53 1.18
CA ILE A 268 11.64 -15.33 0.66
C ILE A 268 10.70 -16.46 1.10
N LYS A 269 11.11 -17.71 0.98
CA LYS A 269 10.34 -18.87 1.46
C LYS A 269 10.12 -18.84 2.97
N GLN A 270 11.18 -18.55 3.74
CA GLN A 270 11.09 -18.46 5.21
C GLN A 270 10.14 -17.36 5.66
N TRP A 271 10.27 -16.14 5.11
CA TRP A 271 9.42 -14.99 5.46
C TRP A 271 7.97 -15.19 4.99
N GLY A 272 7.79 -15.70 3.76
CA GLY A 272 6.48 -16.03 3.22
C GLY A 272 5.75 -17.09 4.07
N HIS A 273 6.47 -18.13 4.52
CA HIS A 273 5.92 -19.14 5.43
C HIS A 273 5.47 -18.52 6.76
N ALA A 274 6.33 -17.74 7.42
CA ALA A 274 6.02 -17.07 8.69
C ALA A 274 4.82 -16.11 8.52
N PHE A 275 4.75 -15.37 7.41
CA PHE A 275 3.67 -14.45 7.09
C PHE A 275 2.33 -15.18 6.92
N ARG A 276 2.29 -16.29 6.17
CA ARG A 276 1.07 -17.13 6.06
C ARG A 276 0.67 -17.73 7.39
N LYS A 277 1.63 -18.32 8.15
CA LYS A 277 1.36 -18.94 9.45
C LYS A 277 0.79 -17.96 10.46
N SER A 278 1.15 -16.68 10.38
CA SER A 278 0.59 -15.61 11.21
C SER A 278 -0.75 -15.07 10.68
N ASN A 279 -1.41 -15.77 9.76
CA ASN A 279 -2.61 -15.29 9.06
C ASN A 279 -2.39 -13.90 8.42
N TYR A 280 -1.28 -13.72 7.73
CA TYR A 280 -0.93 -12.48 7.03
C TYR A 280 -0.75 -11.24 7.92
N ASN A 281 -0.22 -11.41 9.13
CA ASN A 281 0.13 -10.30 10.02
C ASN A 281 1.38 -9.57 9.48
N ILE A 282 1.23 -8.30 9.10
CA ILE A 282 2.29 -7.48 8.49
C ILE A 282 3.46 -7.27 9.47
N LYS A 283 3.19 -7.07 10.77
CA LYS A 283 4.26 -6.94 11.77
C LYS A 283 5.12 -8.20 11.87
N THR A 284 4.52 -9.39 11.74
CA THR A 284 5.26 -10.65 11.72
C THR A 284 6.20 -10.74 10.53
N LEU A 285 5.73 -10.39 9.33
CA LEU A 285 6.60 -10.34 8.14
C LEU A 285 7.74 -9.33 8.35
N TYR A 286 7.41 -8.13 8.79
CA TYR A 286 8.39 -7.06 9.00
C TYR A 286 9.44 -7.47 10.05
N SER A 287 9.00 -8.02 11.18
CA SER A 287 9.90 -8.57 12.21
C SER A 287 10.81 -9.67 11.64
N SER A 288 10.26 -10.57 10.80
CA SER A 288 11.06 -11.62 10.16
C SER A 288 12.16 -11.04 9.27
N VAL A 289 11.88 -9.99 8.53
CA VAL A 289 12.86 -9.28 7.69
C VAL A 289 13.93 -8.62 8.56
N LEU A 290 13.52 -7.82 9.55
CA LEU A 290 14.45 -7.04 10.39
C LEU A 290 15.33 -7.91 11.30
N ASN A 291 14.88 -9.11 11.69
CA ASN A 291 15.68 -10.06 12.47
C ASN A 291 16.57 -10.96 11.61
N SER A 292 16.42 -10.95 10.28
CA SER A 292 17.18 -11.84 9.41
C SER A 292 18.64 -11.41 9.28
N GLU A 293 19.53 -12.39 9.07
CA GLU A 293 20.93 -12.11 8.75
C GLU A 293 21.10 -11.34 7.43
N ALA A 294 20.16 -11.49 6.49
CA ALA A 294 20.18 -10.71 5.24
C ALA A 294 20.12 -9.21 5.52
N PHE A 295 19.22 -8.76 6.41
CA PHE A 295 19.07 -7.35 6.74
C PHE A 295 20.36 -6.74 7.32
N TRP A 296 21.10 -7.49 8.15
CA TRP A 296 22.31 -7.02 8.83
C TRP A 296 23.61 -7.30 8.05
N SER A 297 23.54 -8.05 6.96
CA SER A 297 24.71 -8.46 6.19
C SER A 297 25.43 -7.26 5.57
N PRO A 298 26.77 -7.17 5.72
CA PRO A 298 27.58 -6.17 5.02
C PRO A 298 27.37 -6.16 3.50
N LYS A 299 27.02 -7.34 2.92
CA LYS A 299 26.71 -7.48 1.49
C LYS A 299 25.58 -6.58 1.02
N TYR A 300 24.57 -6.31 1.87
CA TYR A 300 23.36 -5.57 1.53
C TYR A 300 23.28 -4.19 2.19
N LYS A 301 24.14 -3.91 3.19
CA LYS A 301 24.22 -2.58 3.78
C LYS A 301 24.68 -1.56 2.74
N GLY A 302 24.00 -0.42 2.66
CA GLY A 302 24.34 0.66 1.72
C GLY A 302 23.95 0.43 0.26
N THR A 303 23.32 -0.70 -0.11
CA THR A 303 23.02 -1.05 -1.51
C THR A 303 21.65 -0.56 -2.01
N LEU A 304 20.74 -0.13 -1.14
CA LEU A 304 19.46 0.43 -1.56
C LEU A 304 19.62 1.86 -2.10
N ILE A 305 19.09 2.07 -3.29
CA ILE A 305 18.94 3.40 -3.87
C ILE A 305 17.68 4.01 -3.29
N LYS A 306 17.82 5.17 -2.66
CA LYS A 306 16.68 5.91 -2.09
C LYS A 306 15.76 6.42 -3.19
N SER A 307 14.46 6.32 -2.98
CA SER A 307 13.49 7.04 -3.80
C SER A 307 13.66 8.57 -3.62
N PRO A 308 13.14 9.40 -4.54
CA PRO A 308 13.16 10.85 -4.37
C PRO A 308 12.49 11.30 -3.06
N ILE A 309 11.42 10.63 -2.62
CA ILE A 309 10.74 10.92 -1.34
C ILE A 309 11.61 10.51 -0.16
N ASP A 310 12.21 9.32 -0.16
CA ASP A 310 13.12 8.88 0.89
C ASP A 310 14.32 9.81 1.04
N LEU A 311 14.86 10.29 -0.08
CA LEU A 311 15.97 11.22 -0.07
C LEU A 311 15.55 12.58 0.50
N LEU A 312 14.48 13.17 -0.04
CA LEU A 312 14.03 14.49 0.37
C LEU A 312 13.57 14.50 1.83
N VAL A 313 12.60 13.65 2.17
CA VAL A 313 12.04 13.58 3.53
C VAL A 313 13.11 13.14 4.53
N GLY A 314 13.91 12.12 4.19
CA GLY A 314 14.99 11.64 5.03
C GLY A 314 16.03 12.70 5.33
N THR A 315 16.43 13.52 4.35
CA THR A 315 17.36 14.62 4.52
C THR A 315 16.77 15.71 5.42
N LEU A 316 15.55 16.17 5.11
CA LEU A 316 14.88 17.23 5.87
C LEU A 316 14.58 16.82 7.33
N ARG A 317 14.30 15.54 7.59
CA ARG A 317 14.08 15.03 8.96
C ARG A 317 15.37 14.82 9.74
N THR A 318 16.48 14.62 9.07
CA THR A 318 17.79 14.34 9.72
C THR A 318 18.53 15.62 10.04
N LEU A 319 18.42 16.63 9.19
CA LEU A 319 19.09 17.93 9.37
C LEU A 319 18.24 18.86 10.26
N PRO A 320 18.89 19.64 11.16
CA PRO A 320 18.19 20.64 11.97
C PRO A 320 17.85 21.86 11.10
N PHE A 321 16.79 21.78 10.33
CA PHE A 321 16.27 22.96 9.66
C PHE A 321 15.48 23.84 10.64
N PRO A 322 15.62 25.18 10.59
CA PRO A 322 14.68 26.07 11.23
C PRO A 322 13.27 25.77 10.69
N LYS A 323 12.24 25.99 11.52
CA LYS A 323 10.83 25.68 11.18
C LYS A 323 10.54 25.90 9.70
N LEU A 324 9.97 24.85 9.04
CA LEU A 324 9.45 24.99 7.69
C LEU A 324 8.46 26.18 7.68
N PRO A 325 8.53 27.08 6.69
CA PRO A 325 7.54 28.14 6.56
C PRO A 325 6.14 27.55 6.43
N ASP A 326 5.17 28.23 7.04
CA ASP A 326 3.74 27.87 7.06
C ASP A 326 3.13 27.72 5.66
#